data_abaa560b355e736a3b25448f9073ad71
#
_entry.id   abaa560b355e736a3b25448f9073ad71
#
_cell.length_a   1.000
_cell.length_b   1.000
_cell.length_c   1.000
_cell.angle_alpha   90.00
_cell.angle_beta   90.00
_cell.angle_gamma   90.00
#
_symmetry.space_group_name_H-M   'P 1'
#
loop_
_entity.id
_entity.type
_entity.pdbx_description
1 polymer ?
#
loop_
_entity_poly.entity_id
_entity_poly.type
_entity_poly.pdbx_seq_one_letter_code
_entity_poly.pdbx_strand_id
1 'polypeptide(L)'
;MADGWAADGADGFVYTTDWDGTPVVRQRMHWVLAEAVSAAAALGSVTGERAYEDWYRRWWDYAATYLVREDGSWQHELDGENRPAGTVWPGRPDLYHSVHAVLLQRLPLAPSAAVALAAGLLRV
;
A
#
# COMPACT_ATOMS: atom_id res chain seq x y z
N MET A 1 -7.95 10.29 -0.30
CA MET A 1 -6.98 9.17 -0.38
C MET A 1 -6.22 8.98 0.93
N ALA A 2 -5.87 10.03 1.65
CA ALA A 2 -5.04 9.92 2.86
C ALA A 2 -5.83 9.95 4.18
N ASP A 3 -7.14 9.98 4.16
CA ASP A 3 -7.97 10.19 5.36
C ASP A 3 -7.82 9.08 6.42
N GLY A 4 -7.57 7.84 5.99
CA GLY A 4 -7.28 6.72 6.90
C GLY A 4 -5.83 6.66 7.39
N TRP A 5 -4.92 7.48 6.84
CA TRP A 5 -3.52 7.48 7.26
C TRP A 5 -3.35 8.17 8.60
N ALA A 6 -2.74 7.48 9.55
CA ALA A 6 -2.50 7.96 10.91
C ALA A 6 -3.76 8.49 11.63
N ALA A 7 -4.94 8.02 11.24
CA ALA A 7 -6.20 8.48 11.80
C ALA A 7 -6.36 8.19 13.30
N ASP A 8 -5.61 7.23 13.83
CA ASP A 8 -5.55 6.89 15.26
C ASP A 8 -4.32 7.46 15.99
N GLY A 9 -3.55 8.32 15.32
CA GLY A 9 -2.37 8.99 15.86
C GLY A 9 -1.05 8.23 15.65
N ALA A 10 -1.07 7.01 15.11
CA ALA A 10 0.11 6.25 14.73
C ALA A 10 0.19 6.11 13.20
N ASP A 11 1.40 6.08 12.64
CA ASP A 11 1.60 5.87 11.20
C ASP A 11 0.96 4.55 10.76
N GLY A 12 0.47 4.53 9.54
CA GLY A 12 -0.24 3.42 8.92
C GLY A 12 -1.71 3.73 8.64
N PHE A 13 -2.29 3.01 7.67
CA PHE A 13 -3.70 3.11 7.37
C PHE A 13 -4.50 2.29 8.38
N VAL A 14 -5.43 2.90 9.11
CA VAL A 14 -6.45 2.16 9.84
C VAL A 14 -7.33 1.41 8.84
N TYR A 15 -7.76 0.20 9.19
CA TYR A 15 -8.54 -0.62 8.25
C TYR A 15 -9.91 -0.02 7.95
N THR A 16 -10.62 0.44 8.98
CA THR A 16 -11.91 1.11 8.77
C THR A 16 -12.07 2.32 9.67
N THR A 17 -12.80 3.30 9.16
CA THR A 17 -13.33 4.43 9.92
C THR A 17 -14.86 4.42 9.86
N ASP A 18 -15.51 5.12 10.75
CA ASP A 18 -16.92 5.47 10.59
C ASP A 18 -17.10 6.71 9.69
N TRP A 19 -18.33 7.21 9.61
CA TRP A 19 -18.68 8.29 8.68
C TRP A 19 -18.07 9.66 9.03
N ASP A 20 -17.64 9.85 10.27
CA ASP A 20 -16.97 11.09 10.72
C ASP A 20 -15.44 10.97 10.71
N GLY A 21 -14.91 9.82 10.25
CA GLY A 21 -13.49 9.53 10.17
C GLY A 21 -12.89 8.94 11.43
N THR A 22 -13.69 8.64 12.46
CA THR A 22 -13.19 8.00 13.68
C THR A 22 -12.76 6.55 13.40
N PRO A 23 -11.54 6.14 13.79
CA PRO A 23 -11.05 4.79 13.58
C PRO A 23 -11.91 3.75 14.30
N VAL A 24 -12.41 2.75 13.56
CA VAL A 24 -13.19 1.62 14.09
C VAL A 24 -12.33 0.38 14.21
N VAL A 25 -11.71 -0.04 13.11
CA VAL A 25 -10.74 -1.15 13.09
C VAL A 25 -9.37 -0.56 12.85
N ARG A 26 -8.52 -0.61 13.88
CA ARG A 26 -7.21 0.06 13.88
C ARG A 26 -6.09 -0.79 13.26
N GLN A 27 -6.36 -2.05 12.98
CA GLN A 27 -5.40 -2.94 12.32
C GLN A 27 -5.00 -2.39 10.95
N ARG A 28 -3.78 -2.66 10.53
CA ARG A 28 -3.22 -2.24 9.25
C ARG A 28 -3.06 -3.45 8.36
N MET A 29 -3.67 -3.40 7.19
CA MET A 29 -3.63 -4.47 6.21
C MET A 29 -2.62 -4.16 5.12
N HIS A 30 -1.78 -5.15 4.75
CA HIS A 30 -0.77 -4.99 3.71
C HIS A 30 -1.38 -4.54 2.38
N TRP A 31 -2.55 -5.07 2.00
CA TRP A 31 -3.20 -4.72 0.73
C TRP A 31 -3.70 -3.27 0.70
N VAL A 32 -4.15 -2.73 1.83
CA VAL A 32 -4.57 -1.32 1.88
C VAL A 32 -3.40 -0.40 1.56
N LEU A 33 -2.23 -0.68 2.13
CA LEU A 33 -1.02 0.07 1.83
C LEU A 33 -0.56 -0.15 0.39
N ALA A 34 -0.58 -1.37 -0.11
CA ALA A 34 -0.20 -1.70 -1.48
C ALA A 34 -1.05 -0.95 -2.51
N GLU A 35 -2.37 -0.89 -2.30
CA GLU A 35 -3.28 -0.12 -3.16
C GLU A 35 -3.06 1.39 -3.04
N ALA A 36 -2.79 1.90 -1.83
CA ALA A 36 -2.49 3.31 -1.63
C ALA A 36 -1.20 3.74 -2.35
N VAL A 37 -0.14 2.95 -2.23
CA VAL A 37 1.12 3.17 -2.96
C VAL A 37 0.90 3.16 -4.47
N SER A 38 0.15 2.17 -4.98
CA SER A 38 -0.19 2.06 -6.39
C SER A 38 -1.00 3.26 -6.89
N ALA A 39 -1.98 3.70 -6.11
CA ALA A 39 -2.79 4.87 -6.43
C ALA A 39 -1.96 6.16 -6.43
N ALA A 40 -1.06 6.33 -5.45
CA ALA A 40 -0.16 7.49 -5.40
C ALA A 40 0.77 7.53 -6.62
N ALA A 41 1.36 6.41 -7.01
CA ALA A 41 2.19 6.31 -8.20
C ALA A 41 1.42 6.67 -9.48
N ALA A 42 0.20 6.12 -9.64
CA ALA A 42 -0.64 6.40 -10.79
C ALA A 42 -1.07 7.87 -10.88
N LEU A 43 -1.55 8.43 -9.77
CA LEU A 43 -1.99 9.83 -9.70
C LEU A 43 -0.82 10.80 -9.91
N GLY A 44 0.32 10.54 -9.30
CA GLY A 44 1.54 11.32 -9.52
C GLY A 44 1.98 11.33 -10.98
N SER A 45 1.91 10.17 -11.64
CA SER A 45 2.23 10.02 -13.06
C SER A 45 1.29 10.80 -13.99
N VAL A 46 0.00 10.88 -13.63
CA VAL A 46 -1.01 11.58 -14.46
C VAL A 46 -1.05 13.08 -14.21
N THR A 47 -0.96 13.48 -12.93
CA THR A 47 -1.16 14.88 -12.53
C THR A 47 0.14 15.68 -12.46
N GLY A 48 1.26 15.01 -12.19
CA GLY A 48 2.54 15.67 -11.89
C GLY A 48 2.56 16.39 -10.52
N GLU A 49 1.53 16.21 -9.70
CA GLU A 49 1.44 16.86 -8.40
C GLU A 49 2.40 16.21 -7.39
N ARG A 50 3.26 17.03 -6.81
CA ARG A 50 4.30 16.59 -5.85
C ARG A 50 3.73 15.89 -4.62
N ALA A 51 2.54 16.25 -4.19
CA ALA A 51 1.89 15.65 -3.03
C ALA A 51 1.77 14.12 -3.15
N TYR A 52 1.51 13.60 -4.36
CA TYR A 52 1.43 12.15 -4.60
C TYR A 52 2.79 11.47 -4.52
N GLU A 53 3.87 12.14 -4.94
CA GLU A 53 5.24 11.62 -4.78
C GLU A 53 5.63 11.58 -3.30
N ASP A 54 5.31 12.62 -2.53
CA ASP A 54 5.58 12.68 -1.10
C ASP A 54 4.83 11.57 -0.35
N TRP A 55 3.55 11.34 -0.66
CA TRP A 55 2.78 10.21 -0.13
C TRP A 55 3.37 8.85 -0.53
N TYR A 56 3.71 8.68 -1.81
CA TYR A 56 4.33 7.46 -2.33
C TYR A 56 5.58 7.09 -1.53
N ARG A 57 6.51 8.05 -1.34
CA ARG A 57 7.76 7.84 -0.59
C ARG A 57 7.47 7.49 0.86
N ARG A 58 6.62 8.26 1.53
CA ARG A 58 6.26 8.04 2.93
C ARG A 58 5.66 6.65 3.16
N TRP A 59 4.79 6.22 2.28
CA TRP A 59 4.12 4.92 2.42
C TRP A 59 5.06 3.75 2.10
N TRP A 60 6.00 3.93 1.18
CA TRP A 60 7.05 2.94 0.96
C TRP A 60 8.03 2.83 2.14
N ASP A 61 8.42 3.95 2.76
CA ASP A 61 9.25 3.95 3.96
C ASP A 61 8.55 3.20 5.10
N TYR A 62 7.24 3.39 5.25
CA TYR A 62 6.43 2.63 6.19
C TYR A 62 6.38 1.15 5.83
N ALA A 63 6.15 0.79 4.57
CA ALA A 63 6.15 -0.60 4.13
C ALA A 63 7.48 -1.30 4.45
N ALA A 64 8.59 -0.65 4.13
CA ALA A 64 9.93 -1.17 4.39
C ALA A 64 10.21 -1.35 5.88
N THR A 65 9.64 -0.48 6.72
CA THR A 65 9.87 -0.52 8.18
C THR A 65 9.04 -1.60 8.87
N TYR A 66 7.78 -1.79 8.48
CA TYR A 66 6.82 -2.57 9.26
C TYR A 66 6.24 -3.78 8.52
N LEU A 67 6.16 -3.76 7.20
CA LEU A 67 5.48 -4.80 6.43
C LEU A 67 6.42 -5.72 5.66
N VAL A 68 7.47 -5.19 5.04
CA VAL A 68 8.41 -6.00 4.25
C VAL A 68 9.41 -6.67 5.18
N ARG A 69 9.51 -8.00 5.11
CA ARG A 69 10.44 -8.81 5.88
C ARG A 69 11.78 -8.97 5.14
N GLU A 70 12.80 -9.39 5.85
CA GLU A 70 14.15 -9.63 5.29
C GLU A 70 14.16 -10.63 4.13
N ASP A 71 13.25 -11.61 4.14
CA ASP A 71 13.10 -12.61 3.07
C ASP A 71 12.27 -12.10 1.87
N GLY A 72 11.86 -10.82 1.88
CA GLY A 72 11.03 -10.20 0.85
C GLY A 72 9.55 -10.50 0.97
N SER A 73 9.12 -11.34 1.90
CA SER A 73 7.70 -11.55 2.17
C SER A 73 7.09 -10.35 2.90
N TRP A 74 5.77 -10.23 2.87
CA TRP A 74 5.05 -9.16 3.54
C TRP A 74 4.34 -9.67 4.79
N GLN A 75 4.31 -8.85 5.83
CA GLN A 75 3.45 -9.05 6.99
C GLN A 75 1.99 -8.80 6.58
N HIS A 76 1.10 -9.74 6.89
CA HIS A 76 -0.29 -9.68 6.46
C HIS A 76 -1.09 -8.58 7.16
N GLU A 77 -0.96 -8.52 8.49
CA GLU A 77 -1.69 -7.61 9.37
C GLU A 77 -0.76 -7.08 10.46
N LEU A 78 -0.91 -5.80 10.79
CA LEU A 78 -0.31 -5.18 11.97
C LEU A 78 -1.43 -4.69 12.91
N ASP A 79 -1.15 -4.61 14.20
CA ASP A 79 -2.03 -3.97 15.18
C ASP A 79 -1.94 -2.43 15.16
N GLY A 80 -2.67 -1.77 16.06
CA GLY A 80 -2.66 -0.31 16.18
C GLY A 80 -1.33 0.30 16.58
N GLU A 81 -0.40 -0.49 17.10
CA GLU A 81 0.97 -0.10 17.46
C GLU A 81 2.03 -0.60 16.45
N ASN A 82 1.60 -1.00 15.25
CA ASN A 82 2.45 -1.49 14.17
C ASN A 82 3.23 -2.78 14.48
N ARG A 83 2.70 -3.63 15.38
CA ARG A 83 3.26 -4.96 15.65
C ARG A 83 2.53 -6.04 14.84
N PRO A 84 3.22 -7.13 14.45
CA PRO A 84 2.58 -8.23 13.74
C PRO A 84 1.33 -8.75 14.46
N ALA A 85 0.23 -8.90 13.72
CA ALA A 85 -1.07 -9.36 14.22
C ALA A 85 -1.74 -10.33 13.22
N GLY A 86 -2.89 -10.84 13.58
CA GLY A 86 -3.72 -11.73 12.78
C GLY A 86 -5.11 -11.88 13.42
N THR A 87 -5.64 -10.75 13.89
CA THR A 87 -6.87 -10.70 14.69
C THR A 87 -8.11 -10.44 13.86
N VAL A 88 -7.98 -9.70 12.75
CA VAL A 88 -9.07 -9.38 11.83
C VAL A 88 -9.06 -10.34 10.64
N TRP A 89 -7.89 -10.53 10.04
CA TRP A 89 -7.70 -11.41 8.90
C TRP A 89 -6.59 -12.43 9.19
N PRO A 90 -6.89 -13.56 9.85
CA PRO A 90 -5.89 -14.59 10.07
C PRO A 90 -5.48 -15.22 8.74
N GLY A 91 -4.17 -15.42 8.55
CA GLY A 91 -3.66 -16.07 7.35
C GLY A 91 -2.33 -15.51 6.86
N ARG A 92 -2.06 -15.77 5.60
CA ARG A 92 -0.86 -15.28 4.92
C ARG A 92 -1.24 -14.18 3.92
N PRO A 93 -0.35 -13.21 3.68
CA PRO A 93 -0.57 -12.21 2.64
C PRO A 93 -0.65 -12.90 1.28
N ASP A 94 -1.52 -12.41 0.42
CA ASP A 94 -1.49 -12.78 -0.98
C ASP A 94 -0.31 -12.10 -1.71
N LEU A 95 0.10 -12.69 -2.81
CA LEU A 95 1.17 -12.12 -3.64
C LEU A 95 0.66 -11.05 -4.61
N TYR A 96 -0.64 -11.01 -4.87
CA TYR A 96 -1.21 -10.11 -5.87
C TYR A 96 -0.94 -8.65 -5.52
N HIS A 97 -1.32 -8.21 -4.33
CA HIS A 97 -1.19 -6.80 -3.92
C HIS A 97 0.27 -6.38 -3.78
N SER A 98 1.13 -7.20 -3.16
CA SER A 98 2.54 -6.88 -2.99
C SER A 98 3.31 -6.82 -4.32
N VAL A 99 3.10 -7.78 -5.20
CA VAL A 99 3.70 -7.78 -6.55
C VAL A 99 3.19 -6.62 -7.38
N HIS A 100 1.88 -6.33 -7.31
CA HIS A 100 1.27 -5.23 -8.04
C HIS A 100 1.81 -3.87 -7.59
N ALA A 101 1.97 -3.65 -6.27
CA ALA A 101 2.56 -2.44 -5.74
C ALA A 101 4.00 -2.20 -6.22
N VAL A 102 4.80 -3.26 -6.38
CA VAL A 102 6.18 -3.16 -6.87
C VAL A 102 6.23 -2.93 -8.39
N LEU A 103 5.33 -3.53 -9.16
CA LEU A 103 5.40 -3.50 -10.62
C LEU A 103 4.68 -2.30 -11.24
N LEU A 104 3.56 -1.85 -10.67
CA LEU A 104 2.67 -0.88 -11.32
C LEU A 104 3.38 0.43 -11.67
N GLN A 105 4.23 0.90 -10.79
CA GLN A 105 5.04 2.11 -10.99
C GLN A 105 6.06 2.00 -12.13
N ARG A 106 6.42 0.77 -12.51
CA ARG A 106 7.39 0.47 -13.58
C ARG A 106 6.72 0.12 -14.90
N LEU A 107 5.39 0.14 -14.94
CA LEU A 107 4.59 -0.15 -16.11
C LEU A 107 3.85 1.12 -16.58
N PRO A 108 3.53 1.22 -17.87
CA PRO A 108 2.60 2.25 -18.33
C PRO A 108 1.21 2.01 -17.74
N LEU A 109 0.42 3.07 -17.56
CA LEU A 109 -0.95 2.98 -17.03
C LEU A 109 -1.91 2.24 -17.97
N ALA A 110 -1.56 2.16 -19.24
CA ALA A 110 -2.28 1.39 -20.26
C ALA A 110 -1.25 0.77 -21.24
N PRO A 111 -1.49 -0.44 -21.73
CA PRO A 111 -2.59 -1.37 -21.46
C PRO A 111 -2.52 -1.98 -20.05
N SER A 112 -3.37 -2.97 -19.74
CA SER A 112 -3.33 -3.64 -18.43
C SER A 112 -1.94 -4.18 -18.10
N ALA A 113 -1.62 -4.33 -16.82
CA ALA A 113 -0.30 -4.78 -16.35
C ALA A 113 0.14 -6.10 -17.03
N ALA A 114 -0.76 -7.07 -17.18
CA ALA A 114 -0.47 -8.35 -17.82
C ALA A 114 -0.07 -8.17 -19.29
N VAL A 115 -0.79 -7.33 -20.03
CA VAL A 115 -0.49 -7.05 -21.44
C VAL A 115 0.82 -6.26 -21.57
N ALA A 116 1.05 -5.29 -20.69
CA ALA A 116 2.28 -4.50 -20.68
C ALA A 116 3.51 -5.38 -20.40
N LEU A 117 3.41 -6.31 -19.44
CA LEU A 117 4.47 -7.27 -19.15
C LEU A 117 4.75 -8.21 -20.34
N ALA A 118 3.70 -8.77 -20.93
CA ALA A 118 3.82 -9.63 -22.11
C ALA A 118 4.45 -8.89 -23.31
N ALA A 119 4.23 -7.59 -23.42
CA ALA A 119 4.83 -6.72 -24.44
C ALA A 119 6.23 -6.19 -24.07
N GLY A 120 6.80 -6.57 -22.93
CA GLY A 120 8.13 -6.13 -22.49
C GLY A 120 8.22 -4.65 -22.11
N LEU A 121 7.11 -4.03 -21.69
CA LEU A 121 7.04 -2.60 -21.37
C LEU A 121 7.50 -2.25 -19.94
N LEU A 122 8.11 -3.21 -19.23
CA LEU A 122 8.65 -2.95 -17.89
C LEU A 122 9.83 -1.99 -17.98
N ARG A 123 9.74 -0.85 -17.28
CA ARG A 123 10.83 0.11 -17.17
C ARG A 123 11.85 -0.40 -16.14
N VAL A 124 13.12 -0.43 -16.54
CA VAL A 124 14.25 -0.83 -15.68
C VAL A 124 14.76 0.38 -14.92
#